data_dbaaee6b981b39a70ae7beb9343928c7
#
_entry.id   dbaaee6b981b39a70ae7beb9343928c7
#
_cell.length_a   1.000
_cell.length_b   1.000
_cell.length_c   1.000
_cell.angle_alpha   90.00
_cell.angle_beta   90.00
_cell.angle_gamma   90.00
#
_symmetry.space_group_name_H-M   'P 1'
#
loop_
_entity.id
_entity.type
_entity.pdbx_description
1 polymer ?
#
loop_
_entity_poly.entity_id
_entity_poly.type
_entity_poly.pdbx_seq_one_letter_code
_entity_poly.pdbx_strand_id
1 'polypeptide(L)'
;MKKGFDNAKYLQMQSQHIRERIAQFDNKLYLEFGGKLFDDYHASRVLPGFEPDSKLQMLLQLKEQAEIVIVISAQDIISSKVRGDYGITYDLDVLRLIDAFQGMGLFVGSVCVTMYTAAPEVEAFEHKLNSVGVRTFRHYKIPGYPNDVARIVSDEGYGKNDYIETQRPLVVITAPGPGSGKMATCLSQLYHEHKRGVKAGYAKFETFPIWNLPLKHPVNLAYEAATADLNDVNMIDPFHLEAYGVTTVNYNRDIEIFPVVNAMFELIAGKSPYKSPTDMGVNMAGNCIVDDEACREASRNEIIRRYFKALCDHKTGKNVDSEIFKLELLLNQAGLAVGDRAVEKQAHAVAERTGGAPAAALELPDGNGVTGKNGPLLGAASSALLNALKKLAGIDHEIDLVSARAIEPIQTLKTNYLGSRNPRLHTDEILIALSSSAAENETAAVALQQLSKLKGCDMHSTVILSSVDTDTIKRLGMYLTCEPAYEQEDRKYHKK
;
A
#
# COMPACT_ATOMS: atom_id res chain seq x y z
N MET A 1 -8.44 18.33 -5.78
CA MET A 1 -8.51 17.10 -6.60
C MET A 1 -9.98 16.72 -6.80
N LYS A 2 -10.40 16.41 -8.03
CA LYS A 2 -11.77 15.94 -8.29
C LYS A 2 -11.98 14.59 -7.63
N LYS A 3 -13.17 14.36 -7.05
CA LYS A 3 -13.52 13.08 -6.44
C LYS A 3 -13.90 12.09 -7.54
N GLY A 4 -13.12 11.04 -7.72
CA GLY A 4 -13.35 9.98 -8.72
C GLY A 4 -14.03 8.73 -8.16
N PHE A 5 -14.06 8.57 -6.82
CA PHE A 5 -14.51 7.36 -6.15
C PHE A 5 -15.43 7.69 -4.96
N ASP A 6 -16.51 6.92 -4.82
CA ASP A 6 -17.43 7.02 -3.69
C ASP A 6 -17.11 5.98 -2.62
N ASN A 7 -16.34 6.39 -1.60
CA ASN A 7 -15.91 5.52 -0.52
C ASN A 7 -17.08 5.02 0.35
N ALA A 8 -18.08 5.87 0.61
CA ALA A 8 -19.22 5.46 1.43
C ALA A 8 -20.04 4.36 0.74
N LYS A 9 -20.30 4.51 -0.57
CA LYS A 9 -20.93 3.50 -1.40
C LYS A 9 -20.12 2.20 -1.44
N TYR A 10 -18.79 2.30 -1.55
CA TYR A 10 -17.89 1.15 -1.53
C TYR A 10 -18.01 0.36 -0.23
N LEU A 11 -17.93 1.02 0.91
CA LEU A 11 -18.05 0.37 2.22
C LEU A 11 -19.40 -0.37 2.35
N GLN A 12 -20.47 0.26 1.90
CA GLN A 12 -21.81 -0.34 1.94
C GLN A 12 -21.90 -1.56 1.02
N MET A 13 -21.52 -1.42 -0.24
CA MET A 13 -21.62 -2.51 -1.23
C MET A 13 -20.73 -3.69 -0.88
N GLN A 14 -19.49 -3.42 -0.47
CA GLN A 14 -18.52 -4.46 -0.13
C GLN A 14 -18.97 -5.25 1.11
N SER A 15 -19.40 -4.56 2.18
CA SER A 15 -19.91 -5.22 3.39
C SER A 15 -21.20 -6.00 3.13
N GLN A 16 -22.09 -5.47 2.29
CA GLN A 16 -23.32 -6.18 1.90
C GLN A 16 -22.99 -7.47 1.14
N HIS A 17 -22.09 -7.40 0.16
CA HIS A 17 -21.71 -8.58 -0.62
C HIS A 17 -21.01 -9.66 0.24
N ILE A 18 -20.24 -9.27 1.26
CA ILE A 18 -19.69 -10.21 2.24
C ILE A 18 -20.80 -10.89 3.05
N ARG A 19 -21.84 -10.15 3.49
CA ARG A 19 -22.99 -10.75 4.20
C ARG A 19 -23.76 -11.73 3.32
N GLU A 20 -23.93 -11.42 2.05
CA GLU A 20 -24.54 -12.33 1.07
C GLU A 20 -23.74 -13.62 0.91
N ARG A 21 -22.40 -13.51 0.86
CA ARG A 21 -21.51 -14.68 0.84
C ARG A 21 -21.60 -15.51 2.11
N ILE A 22 -21.67 -14.91 3.29
CA ILE A 22 -21.86 -15.64 4.56
C ILE A 22 -23.17 -16.46 4.52
N ALA A 23 -24.26 -15.85 4.04
CA ALA A 23 -25.55 -16.50 3.94
C ALA A 23 -25.61 -17.69 2.95
N GLN A 24 -24.70 -17.73 1.96
CA GLN A 24 -24.60 -18.84 0.99
C GLN A 24 -23.99 -20.11 1.56
N PHE A 25 -23.29 -20.05 2.71
CA PHE A 25 -22.44 -21.11 3.23
C PHE A 25 -22.71 -21.44 4.71
N ASP A 26 -23.90 -21.88 5.04
CA ASP A 26 -24.32 -22.27 6.40
C ASP A 26 -23.90 -21.24 7.47
N ASN A 27 -23.90 -19.95 7.12
CA ASN A 27 -23.42 -18.85 7.97
C ASN A 27 -21.96 -19.01 8.43
N LYS A 28 -21.08 -19.60 7.59
CA LYS A 28 -19.65 -19.72 7.87
C LYS A 28 -18.82 -19.37 6.64
N LEU A 29 -18.07 -18.26 6.72
CA LEU A 29 -17.23 -17.78 5.61
C LEU A 29 -15.80 -17.54 6.09
N TYR A 30 -14.82 -18.15 5.43
CA TYR A 30 -13.41 -17.86 5.59
C TYR A 30 -13.01 -16.84 4.52
N LEU A 31 -12.71 -15.60 4.96
CA LEU A 31 -12.36 -14.48 4.10
C LEU A 31 -10.85 -14.25 4.13
N GLU A 32 -10.18 -14.63 3.06
CA GLU A 32 -8.77 -14.29 2.88
C GLU A 32 -8.62 -12.80 2.63
N PHE A 33 -7.89 -12.12 3.50
CA PHE A 33 -7.66 -10.70 3.38
C PHE A 33 -6.27 -10.43 2.78
N GLY A 34 -6.27 -10.03 1.51
CA GLY A 34 -5.06 -9.67 0.77
C GLY A 34 -4.66 -8.20 0.95
N GLY A 35 -3.38 -7.91 0.77
CA GLY A 35 -2.86 -6.56 0.79
C GLY A 35 -2.84 -5.90 2.18
N LYS A 36 -2.64 -4.58 2.20
CA LYS A 36 -2.56 -3.78 3.43
C LYS A 36 -3.96 -3.51 3.96
N LEU A 37 -4.22 -3.89 5.21
CA LEU A 37 -5.44 -3.56 5.94
C LEU A 37 -5.46 -2.10 6.40
N PHE A 38 -4.28 -1.63 6.79
CA PHE A 38 -4.01 -0.24 7.16
C PHE A 38 -3.23 0.41 6.02
N ASP A 39 -3.47 1.69 5.78
CA ASP A 39 -2.64 2.52 4.90
C ASP A 39 -2.58 2.03 3.44
N ASP A 40 -3.74 1.72 2.83
CA ASP A 40 -3.82 1.40 1.40
C ASP A 40 -3.64 2.66 0.55
N TYR A 41 -2.43 3.21 0.59
CA TYR A 41 -2.10 4.42 -0.15
C TYR A 41 -2.09 4.22 -1.68
N HIS A 42 -1.95 2.98 -2.17
CA HIS A 42 -2.07 2.75 -3.61
C HIS A 42 -3.50 3.02 -4.08
N ALA A 43 -4.48 2.42 -3.41
CA ALA A 43 -5.88 2.62 -3.75
C ALA A 43 -6.28 4.10 -3.68
N SER A 44 -5.87 4.81 -2.62
CA SER A 44 -6.19 6.24 -2.47
C SER A 44 -5.54 7.14 -3.54
N ARG A 45 -4.41 6.72 -4.13
CA ARG A 45 -3.76 7.47 -5.22
C ARG A 45 -4.41 7.26 -6.57
N VAL A 46 -4.92 6.07 -6.87
CA VAL A 46 -5.50 5.74 -8.18
C VAL A 46 -7.01 5.89 -8.24
N LEU A 47 -7.66 5.95 -7.08
CA LEU A 47 -9.09 6.15 -6.90
C LEU A 47 -9.32 7.38 -6.00
N PRO A 48 -9.28 8.62 -6.53
CA PRO A 48 -9.45 9.84 -5.74
C PRO A 48 -10.79 9.84 -4.98
N GLY A 49 -10.72 9.85 -3.66
CA GLY A 49 -11.88 9.68 -2.78
C GLY A 49 -11.91 8.35 -2.02
N PHE A 50 -11.07 7.36 -2.39
CA PHE A 50 -10.85 6.17 -1.59
C PHE A 50 -10.03 6.53 -0.35
N GLU A 51 -10.49 6.13 0.82
CA GLU A 51 -9.79 6.37 2.08
C GLU A 51 -8.81 5.23 2.37
N PRO A 52 -7.54 5.52 2.79
CA PRO A 52 -6.52 4.50 2.99
C PRO A 52 -6.89 3.40 3.99
N ASP A 53 -7.77 3.70 4.94
CA ASP A 53 -8.28 2.79 5.97
C ASP A 53 -9.64 2.15 5.63
N SER A 54 -10.14 2.30 4.39
CA SER A 54 -11.46 1.78 3.96
C SER A 54 -11.65 0.30 4.26
N LYS A 55 -10.61 -0.51 4.11
CA LYS A 55 -10.68 -1.95 4.42
C LYS A 55 -10.96 -2.20 5.90
N LEU A 56 -10.34 -1.41 6.75
CA LEU A 56 -10.56 -1.46 8.19
C LEU A 56 -11.95 -0.95 8.57
N GLN A 57 -12.39 0.18 7.99
CA GLN A 57 -13.73 0.72 8.21
C GLN A 57 -14.81 -0.29 7.81
N MET A 58 -14.60 -1.02 6.71
CA MET A 58 -15.50 -2.10 6.28
C MET A 58 -15.55 -3.24 7.32
N LEU A 59 -14.41 -3.68 7.85
CA LEU A 59 -14.37 -4.69 8.91
C LEU A 59 -15.07 -4.22 10.19
N LEU A 60 -14.96 -2.95 10.55
CA LEU A 60 -15.66 -2.37 11.69
C LEU A 60 -17.19 -2.40 11.52
N GLN A 61 -17.70 -2.28 10.28
CA GLN A 61 -19.15 -2.49 10.02
C GLN A 61 -19.60 -3.94 10.20
N LEU A 62 -18.67 -4.88 10.19
CA LEU A 62 -18.91 -6.32 10.35
C LEU A 62 -18.42 -6.85 11.71
N LYS A 63 -17.99 -5.98 12.63
CA LYS A 63 -17.26 -6.35 13.85
C LYS A 63 -17.95 -7.41 14.71
N GLU A 64 -19.28 -7.38 14.81
CA GLU A 64 -20.04 -8.34 15.62
C GLU A 64 -20.06 -9.76 15.00
N GLN A 65 -19.88 -9.85 13.68
CA GLN A 65 -19.87 -11.09 12.92
C GLN A 65 -18.46 -11.59 12.60
N ALA A 66 -17.43 -10.72 12.72
CA ALA A 66 -16.07 -10.99 12.29
C ALA A 66 -15.18 -11.47 13.43
N GLU A 67 -14.44 -12.52 13.18
CA GLU A 67 -13.32 -13.02 14.00
C GLU A 67 -12.05 -13.00 13.17
N ILE A 68 -10.98 -12.43 13.72
CA ILE A 68 -9.70 -12.33 13.01
C ILE A 68 -8.79 -13.47 13.44
N VAL A 69 -8.23 -14.16 12.46
CA VAL A 69 -7.13 -15.11 12.62
C VAL A 69 -5.92 -14.55 11.86
N ILE A 70 -4.83 -14.34 12.57
CA ILE A 70 -3.59 -13.84 11.97
C ILE A 70 -2.69 -15.04 11.64
N VAL A 71 -2.20 -15.13 10.42
CA VAL A 71 -1.28 -16.20 10.02
C VAL A 71 0.13 -15.67 9.81
N ILE A 72 1.12 -16.45 10.25
CA ILE A 72 2.53 -16.16 10.09
C ILE A 72 3.30 -17.44 9.79
N SER A 73 4.25 -17.40 8.86
CA SER A 73 5.10 -18.56 8.55
C SER A 73 6.17 -18.75 9.62
N ALA A 74 6.41 -20.01 10.04
CA ALA A 74 7.52 -20.35 10.93
C ALA A 74 8.87 -19.85 10.38
N GLN A 75 9.07 -19.92 9.05
CA GLN A 75 10.29 -19.45 8.41
C GLN A 75 10.47 -17.93 8.53
N ASP A 76 9.38 -17.14 8.47
CA ASP A 76 9.44 -15.69 8.63
C ASP A 76 9.82 -15.29 10.07
N ILE A 77 9.42 -16.11 11.07
CA ILE A 77 9.82 -15.95 12.49
C ILE A 77 11.31 -16.26 12.64
N ILE A 78 11.75 -17.46 12.19
CA ILE A 78 13.12 -17.94 12.31
C ILE A 78 14.11 -16.98 11.64
N SER A 79 13.77 -16.46 10.45
CA SER A 79 14.62 -15.53 9.71
C SER A 79 14.55 -14.09 10.19
N SER A 80 13.73 -13.80 11.21
CA SER A 80 13.46 -12.44 11.68
C SER A 80 13.13 -11.49 10.52
N LYS A 81 12.28 -11.94 9.60
CA LYS A 81 11.93 -11.21 8.38
C LYS A 81 11.35 -9.85 8.72
N VAL A 82 11.96 -8.79 8.18
CA VAL A 82 11.58 -7.41 8.46
C VAL A 82 10.55 -6.92 7.44
N ARG A 83 9.54 -6.22 7.94
CA ARG A 83 8.56 -5.52 7.14
C ARG A 83 9.13 -4.17 6.66
N GLY A 84 9.25 -4.02 5.35
CA GLY A 84 10.01 -2.90 4.75
C GLY A 84 9.39 -1.51 4.97
N ASP A 85 8.09 -1.40 5.27
CA ASP A 85 7.40 -0.13 5.49
C ASP A 85 7.47 0.36 6.96
N TYR A 86 7.59 -0.56 7.92
CA TYR A 86 7.66 -0.21 9.36
C TYR A 86 9.02 -0.49 9.98
N GLY A 87 9.90 -1.25 9.31
CA GLY A 87 11.21 -1.61 9.86
C GLY A 87 11.17 -2.55 11.07
N ILE A 88 10.04 -3.22 11.32
CA ILE A 88 9.84 -4.20 12.39
C ILE A 88 9.75 -5.61 11.84
N THR A 89 10.09 -6.61 12.65
CA THR A 89 9.99 -8.02 12.25
C THR A 89 8.52 -8.47 12.17
N TYR A 90 8.25 -9.53 11.38
CA TYR A 90 6.87 -10.02 11.16
C TYR A 90 6.23 -10.51 12.45
N ASP A 91 6.96 -11.12 13.36
CA ASP A 91 6.47 -11.54 14.68
C ASP A 91 6.06 -10.34 15.54
N LEU A 92 6.85 -9.27 15.53
CA LEU A 92 6.47 -8.01 16.19
C LEU A 92 5.29 -7.34 15.51
N ASP A 93 5.19 -7.44 14.18
CA ASP A 93 4.02 -6.90 13.45
C ASP A 93 2.73 -7.67 13.78
N VAL A 94 2.79 -8.98 14.01
CA VAL A 94 1.64 -9.75 14.52
C VAL A 94 1.15 -9.19 15.85
N LEU A 95 2.05 -8.91 16.79
CA LEU A 95 1.67 -8.34 18.09
C LEU A 95 1.05 -6.95 17.94
N ARG A 96 1.64 -6.11 17.07
CA ARG A 96 1.10 -4.78 16.73
C ARG A 96 -0.30 -4.88 16.10
N LEU A 97 -0.52 -5.85 15.21
CA LEU A 97 -1.83 -6.09 14.58
C LEU A 97 -2.87 -6.54 15.61
N ILE A 98 -2.51 -7.43 16.55
CA ILE A 98 -3.40 -7.85 17.64
C ILE A 98 -3.84 -6.64 18.45
N ASP A 99 -2.88 -5.85 18.94
CA ASP A 99 -3.14 -4.64 19.72
C ASP A 99 -4.01 -3.63 18.96
N ALA A 100 -3.68 -3.36 17.70
CA ALA A 100 -4.45 -2.46 16.86
C ALA A 100 -5.89 -2.93 16.63
N PHE A 101 -6.12 -4.21 16.32
CA PHE A 101 -7.47 -4.74 16.12
C PHE A 101 -8.29 -4.74 17.41
N GLN A 102 -7.71 -5.18 18.53
CA GLN A 102 -8.37 -5.18 19.82
C GLN A 102 -8.70 -3.77 20.31
N GLY A 103 -7.78 -2.82 20.11
CA GLY A 103 -7.99 -1.40 20.42
C GLY A 103 -9.15 -0.77 19.67
N MET A 104 -9.52 -1.31 18.51
CA MET A 104 -10.68 -0.89 17.72
C MET A 104 -11.96 -1.71 17.99
N GLY A 105 -11.91 -2.66 18.93
CA GLY A 105 -13.03 -3.51 19.31
C GLY A 105 -13.29 -4.67 18.33
N LEU A 106 -12.31 -5.04 17.49
CA LEU A 106 -12.36 -6.24 16.66
C LEU A 106 -11.91 -7.46 17.48
N PHE A 107 -12.58 -8.59 17.29
CA PHE A 107 -12.24 -9.81 18.00
C PHE A 107 -11.11 -10.57 17.27
N VAL A 108 -9.95 -10.68 17.91
CA VAL A 108 -8.83 -11.51 17.46
C VAL A 108 -8.93 -12.86 18.17
N GLY A 109 -9.32 -13.89 17.43
CA GLY A 109 -9.55 -15.23 17.98
C GLY A 109 -8.28 -16.00 18.24
N SER A 110 -7.32 -15.93 17.30
CA SER A 110 -6.10 -16.73 17.37
C SER A 110 -5.02 -16.28 16.36
N VAL A 111 -3.83 -16.87 16.54
CA VAL A 111 -2.73 -16.82 15.58
C VAL A 111 -2.43 -18.24 15.10
N CYS A 112 -2.27 -18.43 13.78
CA CYS A 112 -1.86 -19.71 13.21
C CYS A 112 -0.43 -19.60 12.68
N VAL A 113 0.47 -20.45 13.21
CA VAL A 113 1.83 -20.60 12.70
C VAL A 113 1.81 -21.61 11.55
N THR A 114 1.98 -21.12 10.33
CA THR A 114 1.96 -21.95 9.11
C THR A 114 3.34 -22.49 8.76
N MET A 115 3.37 -23.58 7.96
CA MET A 115 4.62 -24.29 7.62
C MET A 115 5.46 -24.56 8.87
N TYR A 116 4.77 -24.96 9.94
CA TYR A 116 5.34 -25.12 11.28
C TYR A 116 6.59 -25.99 11.26
N THR A 117 7.62 -25.50 11.92
CA THR A 117 8.87 -26.20 12.23
C THR A 117 9.21 -25.87 13.67
N ALA A 118 9.48 -26.89 14.48
CA ALA A 118 9.93 -26.70 15.85
C ALA A 118 11.28 -25.98 15.86
N ALA A 119 11.31 -24.79 16.47
CA ALA A 119 12.49 -23.97 16.64
C ALA A 119 12.34 -23.07 17.87
N PRO A 120 13.43 -22.74 18.59
CA PRO A 120 13.36 -21.92 19.79
C PRO A 120 12.67 -20.58 19.59
N GLU A 121 12.87 -19.95 18.42
CA GLU A 121 12.26 -18.68 18.06
C GLU A 121 10.72 -18.80 17.93
N VAL A 122 10.26 -19.90 17.33
CA VAL A 122 8.83 -20.18 17.16
C VAL A 122 8.18 -20.47 18.49
N GLU A 123 8.80 -21.30 19.32
CA GLU A 123 8.30 -21.61 20.66
C GLU A 123 8.24 -20.36 21.55
N ALA A 124 9.29 -19.52 21.51
CA ALA A 124 9.31 -18.25 22.25
C ALA A 124 8.17 -17.33 21.79
N PHE A 125 7.90 -17.26 20.48
CA PHE A 125 6.81 -16.48 19.95
C PHE A 125 5.44 -17.01 20.38
N GLU A 126 5.20 -18.34 20.33
CA GLU A 126 3.97 -18.95 20.81
C GLU A 126 3.76 -18.70 22.32
N HIS A 127 4.83 -18.83 23.13
CA HIS A 127 4.77 -18.49 24.56
C HIS A 127 4.38 -17.02 24.80
N LYS A 128 4.93 -16.10 24.00
CA LYS A 128 4.59 -14.69 24.09
C LYS A 128 3.12 -14.42 23.76
N LEU A 129 2.58 -15.05 22.71
CA LEU A 129 1.16 -14.95 22.35
C LEU A 129 0.26 -15.50 23.45
N ASN A 130 0.59 -16.67 24.00
CA ASN A 130 -0.17 -17.29 25.09
C ASN A 130 -0.16 -16.43 26.36
N SER A 131 0.95 -15.73 26.64
CA SER A 131 1.07 -14.84 27.79
C SER A 131 0.16 -13.59 27.71
N VAL A 132 -0.21 -13.18 26.50
CA VAL A 132 -1.18 -12.10 26.25
C VAL A 132 -2.60 -12.64 25.96
N GLY A 133 -2.84 -13.93 26.20
CA GLY A 133 -4.16 -14.56 26.10
C GLY A 133 -4.62 -14.88 24.69
N VAL A 134 -3.72 -14.91 23.70
CA VAL A 134 -4.02 -15.22 22.30
C VAL A 134 -3.70 -16.70 22.04
N ARG A 135 -4.70 -17.46 21.60
CA ARG A 135 -4.54 -18.88 21.25
C ARG A 135 -3.67 -19.06 20.01
N THR A 136 -2.86 -20.11 20.00
CA THR A 136 -2.01 -20.47 18.86
C THR A 136 -2.42 -21.81 18.27
N PHE A 137 -2.33 -21.94 16.93
CA PHE A 137 -2.58 -23.15 16.17
C PHE A 137 -1.43 -23.37 15.19
N ARG A 138 -1.22 -24.63 14.78
CA ARG A 138 -0.08 -25.03 13.94
C ARG A 138 -0.58 -25.68 12.66
N HIS A 139 -0.14 -25.17 11.53
CA HIS A 139 -0.33 -25.79 10.22
C HIS A 139 1.01 -26.23 9.66
N TYR A 140 1.09 -27.45 9.20
CA TYR A 140 2.32 -28.11 8.83
C TYR A 140 2.62 -27.98 7.34
N LYS A 141 3.88 -28.18 6.97
CA LYS A 141 4.28 -28.25 5.56
C LYS A 141 3.79 -29.57 4.96
N ILE A 142 2.97 -29.50 3.93
CA ILE A 142 2.42 -30.65 3.22
C ILE A 142 3.31 -30.98 2.03
N PRO A 143 3.93 -32.19 1.96
CA PRO A 143 4.73 -32.59 0.82
C PRO A 143 3.88 -32.64 -0.46
N GLY A 144 4.45 -32.13 -1.56
CA GLY A 144 3.77 -32.07 -2.87
C GLY A 144 2.84 -30.86 -3.07
N TYR A 145 2.73 -29.97 -2.05
CA TYR A 145 1.95 -28.73 -2.21
C TYR A 145 2.57 -27.80 -3.28
N PRO A 146 1.79 -27.21 -4.18
CA PRO A 146 0.33 -27.28 -4.30
C PRO A 146 -0.22 -28.35 -5.28
N ASN A 147 0.64 -29.22 -5.87
CA ASN A 147 0.30 -30.06 -7.03
C ASN A 147 -0.34 -31.41 -6.63
N ASP A 148 0.04 -32.00 -5.51
CA ASP A 148 -0.53 -33.28 -5.04
C ASP A 148 -1.84 -33.06 -4.28
N VAL A 149 -2.89 -32.69 -5.05
CA VAL A 149 -4.18 -32.30 -4.49
C VAL A 149 -4.81 -33.41 -3.67
N ALA A 150 -4.69 -34.67 -4.08
CA ALA A 150 -5.25 -35.81 -3.37
C ALA A 150 -4.61 -35.98 -1.99
N ARG A 151 -3.32 -35.78 -1.86
CA ARG A 151 -2.61 -35.81 -0.58
C ARG A 151 -2.91 -34.60 0.27
N ILE A 152 -2.97 -33.40 -0.35
CA ILE A 152 -3.26 -32.15 0.35
C ILE A 152 -4.63 -32.21 1.02
N VAL A 153 -5.66 -32.68 0.29
CA VAL A 153 -7.04 -32.82 0.78
C VAL A 153 -7.25 -34.24 1.35
N SER A 154 -6.48 -34.59 2.35
CA SER A 154 -6.57 -35.87 3.04
C SER A 154 -6.20 -35.72 4.52
N ASP A 155 -6.37 -36.81 5.28
CA ASP A 155 -5.95 -36.87 6.70
C ASP A 155 -4.41 -36.71 6.83
N GLU A 156 -3.64 -37.10 5.82
CA GLU A 156 -2.18 -36.92 5.77
C GLU A 156 -1.74 -35.52 5.37
N GLY A 157 -2.64 -34.72 4.80
CA GLY A 157 -2.44 -33.32 4.43
C GLY A 157 -3.11 -32.36 5.39
N TYR A 158 -4.25 -31.80 4.99
CA TYR A 158 -5.00 -30.83 5.81
C TYR A 158 -5.47 -31.45 7.14
N GLY A 159 -5.69 -32.76 7.19
CA GLY A 159 -6.08 -33.44 8.42
C GLY A 159 -5.04 -33.39 9.54
N LYS A 160 -3.76 -33.19 9.23
CA LYS A 160 -2.69 -33.00 10.22
C LYS A 160 -2.63 -31.60 10.80
N ASN A 161 -3.20 -30.61 10.12
CA ASN A 161 -3.25 -29.24 10.60
C ASN A 161 -4.22 -29.15 11.77
N ASP A 162 -3.90 -28.30 12.74
CA ASP A 162 -4.82 -28.00 13.81
C ASP A 162 -6.12 -27.39 13.25
N TYR A 163 -7.25 -27.83 13.76
CA TYR A 163 -8.52 -27.15 13.52
C TYR A 163 -8.57 -25.87 14.38
N ILE A 164 -8.67 -24.72 13.72
CA ILE A 164 -8.82 -23.45 14.41
C ILE A 164 -10.30 -23.31 14.83
N GLU A 165 -10.56 -23.46 16.10
CA GLU A 165 -11.91 -23.27 16.65
C GLU A 165 -12.29 -21.79 16.58
N THR A 166 -13.30 -21.48 15.78
CA THR A 166 -13.80 -20.13 15.57
C THR A 166 -15.24 -19.97 16.03
N GLN A 167 -15.57 -18.78 16.54
CA GLN A 167 -16.85 -18.51 17.22
C GLN A 167 -17.82 -17.69 16.37
N ARG A 168 -17.32 -17.04 15.30
CA ARG A 168 -18.11 -16.08 14.51
C ARG A 168 -18.32 -16.57 13.07
N PRO A 169 -19.40 -16.12 12.41
CA PRO A 169 -19.71 -16.55 11.04
C PRO A 169 -18.70 -16.07 9.99
N LEU A 170 -18.09 -14.90 10.17
CA LEU A 170 -17.05 -14.37 9.30
C LEU A 170 -15.67 -14.56 9.95
N VAL A 171 -14.84 -15.41 9.37
CA VAL A 171 -13.46 -15.62 9.80
C VAL A 171 -12.53 -14.92 8.84
N VAL A 172 -11.91 -13.84 9.30
CA VAL A 172 -10.98 -13.03 8.49
C VAL A 172 -9.57 -13.57 8.68
N ILE A 173 -8.99 -14.12 7.62
CA ILE A 173 -7.60 -14.60 7.61
C ILE A 173 -6.69 -13.52 7.07
N THR A 174 -5.84 -12.96 7.93
CA THR A 174 -4.88 -11.90 7.56
C THR A 174 -3.45 -12.25 7.98
N ALA A 175 -2.46 -11.47 7.54
CA ALA A 175 -1.05 -11.74 7.78
C ALA A 175 -0.21 -10.45 7.74
N PRO A 176 1.00 -10.43 8.34
CA PRO A 176 1.97 -9.34 8.22
C PRO A 176 2.41 -9.06 6.78
N GLY A 177 2.41 -10.11 5.92
CA GLY A 177 2.86 -9.97 4.54
C GLY A 177 2.48 -11.14 3.64
N PRO A 178 2.92 -11.11 2.37
CA PRO A 178 2.67 -12.18 1.41
C PRO A 178 3.43 -13.46 1.76
N GLY A 179 2.96 -14.61 1.25
CA GLY A 179 3.59 -15.90 1.45
C GLY A 179 3.36 -16.54 2.82
N SER A 180 2.55 -15.93 3.70
CA SER A 180 2.28 -16.43 5.06
C SER A 180 1.30 -17.62 5.13
N GLY A 181 0.77 -18.11 3.99
CA GLY A 181 -0.11 -19.29 3.93
C GLY A 181 -1.60 -19.02 4.17
N LYS A 182 -2.10 -17.80 3.95
CA LYS A 182 -3.52 -17.42 4.14
C LYS A 182 -4.50 -18.35 3.43
N MET A 183 -4.33 -18.53 2.10
CA MET A 183 -5.20 -19.40 1.30
C MET A 183 -5.18 -20.84 1.81
N ALA A 184 -3.98 -21.40 2.05
CA ALA A 184 -3.84 -22.75 2.56
C ALA A 184 -4.51 -22.93 3.92
N THR A 185 -4.47 -21.91 4.78
CA THR A 185 -5.19 -21.91 6.07
C THR A 185 -6.69 -21.92 5.85
N CYS A 186 -7.22 -21.08 4.94
CA CYS A 186 -8.65 -21.10 4.60
C CYS A 186 -9.09 -22.49 4.11
N LEU A 187 -8.37 -23.06 3.13
CA LEU A 187 -8.72 -24.37 2.57
C LEU A 187 -8.61 -25.52 3.60
N SER A 188 -7.59 -25.47 4.45
CA SER A 188 -7.46 -26.40 5.57
C SER A 188 -8.65 -26.32 6.54
N GLN A 189 -9.11 -25.11 6.84
CA GLN A 189 -10.29 -24.90 7.67
C GLN A 189 -11.56 -25.42 6.99
N LEU A 190 -11.74 -25.18 5.70
CA LEU A 190 -12.87 -25.74 4.95
C LEU A 190 -12.89 -27.28 5.00
N TYR A 191 -11.73 -27.93 4.90
CA TYR A 191 -11.61 -29.37 5.04
C TYR A 191 -12.09 -29.85 6.41
N HIS A 192 -11.66 -29.20 7.49
CA HIS A 192 -12.08 -29.53 8.85
C HIS A 192 -13.56 -29.23 9.10
N GLU A 193 -14.08 -28.11 8.60
CA GLU A 193 -15.50 -27.75 8.71
C GLU A 193 -16.38 -28.78 7.99
N HIS A 194 -16.01 -29.15 6.76
CA HIS A 194 -16.75 -30.17 6.00
C HIS A 194 -16.78 -31.52 6.72
N LYS A 195 -15.68 -31.98 7.31
CA LYS A 195 -15.64 -33.20 8.15
C LYS A 195 -16.56 -33.12 9.38
N ARG A 196 -16.89 -31.92 9.83
CA ARG A 196 -17.81 -31.61 10.91
C ARG A 196 -19.26 -31.40 10.44
N GLY A 197 -19.52 -31.56 9.15
CA GLY A 197 -20.82 -31.35 8.53
C GLY A 197 -21.21 -29.88 8.27
N VAL A 198 -20.28 -28.95 8.39
CA VAL A 198 -20.52 -27.53 8.13
C VAL A 198 -20.08 -27.18 6.70
N LYS A 199 -20.99 -26.63 5.89
CA LYS A 199 -20.70 -26.19 4.52
C LYS A 199 -20.15 -24.75 4.54
N ALA A 200 -18.94 -24.60 5.07
CA ALA A 200 -18.27 -23.32 5.09
C ALA A 200 -17.81 -22.89 3.69
N GLY A 201 -17.83 -21.58 3.44
CA GLY A 201 -17.36 -20.98 2.18
C GLY A 201 -16.00 -20.32 2.31
N TYR A 202 -15.40 -20.07 1.15
CA TYR A 202 -14.18 -19.26 0.99
C TYR A 202 -14.50 -17.97 0.23
N ALA A 203 -13.84 -16.90 0.56
CA ALA A 203 -13.80 -15.73 -0.30
C ALA A 203 -12.43 -15.03 -0.17
N LYS A 204 -12.02 -14.37 -1.26
CA LYS A 204 -10.82 -13.54 -1.28
C LYS A 204 -11.23 -12.07 -1.36
N PHE A 205 -10.83 -11.28 -0.39
CA PHE A 205 -11.04 -9.85 -0.42
C PHE A 205 -10.08 -9.18 -1.38
N GLU A 206 -10.62 -8.45 -2.34
CA GLU A 206 -9.83 -7.76 -3.35
C GLU A 206 -10.31 -6.34 -3.57
N THR A 207 -9.39 -5.46 -3.95
CA THR A 207 -9.68 -4.11 -4.43
C THR A 207 -9.20 -3.98 -5.87
N PHE A 208 -8.08 -4.61 -6.20
CA PHE A 208 -7.46 -4.63 -7.52
C PHE A 208 -7.14 -6.07 -7.95
N PRO A 209 -7.07 -6.34 -9.28
CA PRO A 209 -7.51 -5.44 -10.36
C PRO A 209 -9.01 -5.17 -10.27
N ILE A 210 -9.46 -4.07 -10.87
CA ILE A 210 -10.90 -3.77 -10.92
C ILE A 210 -11.53 -4.58 -12.05
N TRP A 211 -12.40 -5.52 -11.68
CA TRP A 211 -12.90 -6.58 -12.55
C TRP A 211 -13.68 -6.10 -13.78
N ASN A 212 -14.51 -5.07 -13.60
CA ASN A 212 -15.43 -4.55 -14.62
C ASN A 212 -14.86 -3.36 -15.42
N LEU A 213 -13.56 -3.06 -15.26
CA LEU A 213 -12.86 -2.12 -16.13
C LEU A 213 -12.12 -2.87 -17.26
N PRO A 214 -11.90 -2.24 -18.42
CA PRO A 214 -11.10 -2.83 -19.49
C PRO A 214 -9.70 -3.21 -19.02
N LEU A 215 -9.12 -4.27 -19.61
CA LEU A 215 -7.78 -4.77 -19.27
C LEU A 215 -6.71 -3.67 -19.25
N LYS A 216 -6.72 -2.81 -20.29
CA LYS A 216 -5.76 -1.70 -20.42
C LYS A 216 -6.25 -0.37 -19.81
N HIS A 217 -7.23 -0.44 -18.93
CA HIS A 217 -7.66 0.76 -18.23
C HIS A 217 -6.53 1.29 -17.33
N PRO A 218 -6.24 2.60 -17.29
CA PRO A 218 -5.14 3.16 -16.50
C PRO A 218 -5.12 2.71 -15.04
N VAL A 219 -6.28 2.56 -14.40
CA VAL A 219 -6.40 2.05 -13.02
C VAL A 219 -5.82 0.63 -12.90
N ASN A 220 -6.12 -0.27 -13.83
CA ASN A 220 -5.60 -1.63 -13.84
C ASN A 220 -4.09 -1.66 -14.20
N LEU A 221 -3.64 -0.82 -15.14
CA LEU A 221 -2.21 -0.68 -15.46
C LEU A 221 -1.42 -0.11 -14.27
N ALA A 222 -2.00 0.83 -13.51
CA ALA A 222 -1.36 1.37 -12.31
C ALA A 222 -1.22 0.31 -11.19
N TYR A 223 -2.12 -0.68 -11.13
CA TYR A 223 -1.98 -1.82 -10.24
C TYR A 223 -0.79 -2.71 -10.65
N GLU A 224 -0.65 -3.04 -11.94
CA GLU A 224 0.55 -3.76 -12.43
C GLU A 224 1.84 -3.00 -12.15
N ALA A 225 1.82 -1.66 -12.28
CA ALA A 225 2.95 -0.83 -11.90
C ALA A 225 3.24 -0.87 -10.39
N ALA A 226 2.19 -1.07 -9.57
CA ALA A 226 2.34 -1.19 -8.12
C ALA A 226 2.94 -2.53 -7.68
N THR A 227 2.81 -3.56 -8.49
CA THR A 227 3.25 -4.94 -8.25
C THR A 227 4.32 -5.37 -9.25
N ALA A 228 5.08 -4.41 -9.79
CA ALA A 228 6.11 -4.68 -10.79
C ALA A 228 7.20 -5.65 -10.28
N ASP A 229 7.53 -5.56 -9.00
CA ASP A 229 8.45 -6.44 -8.27
C ASP A 229 7.93 -7.89 -8.11
N LEU A 230 6.61 -8.08 -8.15
CA LEU A 230 5.96 -9.39 -8.02
C LEU A 230 5.65 -10.06 -9.36
N ASN A 231 5.90 -9.37 -10.47
CA ASN A 231 5.53 -9.80 -11.83
C ASN A 231 4.04 -10.11 -12.01
N ASP A 232 3.16 -9.47 -11.24
CA ASP A 232 1.72 -9.58 -11.45
C ASP A 232 1.33 -8.94 -12.79
N VAL A 233 0.55 -9.67 -13.58
CA VAL A 233 0.03 -9.24 -14.89
C VAL A 233 -1.47 -9.40 -14.89
N ASN A 234 -2.19 -8.35 -15.27
CA ASN A 234 -3.64 -8.43 -15.46
C ASN A 234 -3.97 -9.21 -16.73
N MET A 235 -4.96 -10.08 -16.63
CA MET A 235 -5.45 -10.91 -17.72
C MET A 235 -6.98 -10.92 -17.73
N ILE A 236 -7.55 -11.23 -18.88
CA ILE A 236 -8.96 -11.61 -18.94
C ILE A 236 -9.11 -12.98 -18.26
N ASP A 237 -10.06 -13.09 -17.34
CA ASP A 237 -10.38 -14.36 -16.68
C ASP A 237 -11.11 -15.29 -17.68
N PRO A 238 -10.44 -16.34 -18.21
CA PRO A 238 -11.02 -17.21 -19.21
C PRO A 238 -12.11 -18.09 -18.62
N PHE A 239 -12.01 -18.47 -17.35
CA PHE A 239 -13.00 -19.30 -16.67
C PHE A 239 -14.29 -18.53 -16.43
N HIS A 240 -14.20 -17.26 -16.09
CA HIS A 240 -15.38 -16.40 -15.90
C HIS A 240 -16.09 -16.14 -17.24
N LEU A 241 -15.31 -15.89 -18.28
CA LEU A 241 -15.84 -15.72 -19.63
C LEU A 241 -16.55 -16.98 -20.12
N GLU A 242 -15.94 -18.17 -19.92
CA GLU A 242 -16.55 -19.44 -20.30
C GLU A 242 -17.83 -19.74 -19.52
N ALA A 243 -17.82 -19.51 -18.20
CA ALA A 243 -18.93 -19.84 -17.32
C ALA A 243 -20.14 -18.92 -17.46
N TYR A 244 -19.92 -17.63 -17.78
CA TYR A 244 -20.95 -16.58 -17.70
C TYR A 244 -21.08 -15.72 -18.95
N GLY A 245 -20.18 -15.83 -19.92
CA GLY A 245 -20.14 -14.94 -21.10
C GLY A 245 -19.77 -13.50 -20.77
N VAL A 246 -19.21 -13.24 -19.58
CA VAL A 246 -18.85 -11.91 -19.07
C VAL A 246 -17.34 -11.77 -19.01
N THR A 247 -16.82 -10.70 -19.62
CA THR A 247 -15.40 -10.36 -19.54
C THR A 247 -15.08 -9.69 -18.22
N THR A 248 -14.16 -10.28 -17.46
CA THR A 248 -13.63 -9.73 -16.22
C THR A 248 -12.11 -9.72 -16.25
N VAL A 249 -11.50 -8.81 -15.52
CA VAL A 249 -10.04 -8.72 -15.37
C VAL A 249 -9.63 -9.31 -14.04
N ASN A 250 -8.66 -10.24 -14.08
CA ASN A 250 -8.03 -10.78 -12.88
C ASN A 250 -6.53 -10.88 -13.13
N TYR A 251 -5.72 -11.21 -12.12
CA TYR A 251 -4.28 -11.33 -12.36
C TYR A 251 -3.86 -12.79 -12.58
N ASN A 252 -2.74 -12.92 -13.31
CA ASN A 252 -2.23 -14.21 -13.78
C ASN A 252 -2.15 -15.27 -12.68
N ARG A 253 -1.66 -14.94 -11.49
CA ARG A 253 -1.48 -15.93 -10.40
C ARG A 253 -2.78 -16.58 -9.94
N ASP A 254 -3.87 -15.82 -9.86
CA ASP A 254 -5.17 -16.38 -9.48
C ASP A 254 -5.76 -17.24 -10.59
N ILE A 255 -5.57 -16.83 -11.85
CA ILE A 255 -6.00 -17.60 -13.01
C ILE A 255 -5.23 -18.92 -13.11
N GLU A 256 -3.91 -18.87 -12.95
CA GLU A 256 -3.04 -20.05 -13.06
C GLU A 256 -3.29 -21.08 -11.95
N ILE A 257 -3.55 -20.62 -10.73
CA ILE A 257 -3.78 -21.52 -9.58
C ILE A 257 -5.21 -22.03 -9.50
N PHE A 258 -6.18 -21.39 -10.17
CA PHE A 258 -7.59 -21.71 -10.05
C PHE A 258 -7.93 -23.19 -10.33
N PRO A 259 -7.39 -23.87 -11.37
CA PRO A 259 -7.68 -25.29 -11.59
C PRO A 259 -7.30 -26.18 -10.40
N VAL A 260 -6.19 -25.88 -9.74
CA VAL A 260 -5.71 -26.62 -8.57
C VAL A 260 -6.61 -26.36 -7.36
N VAL A 261 -6.96 -25.10 -7.11
CA VAL A 261 -7.84 -24.70 -6.01
C VAL A 261 -9.26 -25.24 -6.22
N ASN A 262 -9.75 -25.21 -7.46
CA ASN A 262 -11.04 -25.79 -7.84
C ASN A 262 -11.11 -27.28 -7.56
N ALA A 263 -10.07 -28.04 -7.93
CA ALA A 263 -9.96 -29.46 -7.61
C ALA A 263 -9.92 -29.72 -6.09
N MET A 264 -9.28 -28.83 -5.30
CA MET A 264 -9.33 -28.92 -3.83
C MET A 264 -10.76 -28.73 -3.31
N PHE A 265 -11.51 -27.73 -3.82
CA PHE A 265 -12.92 -27.56 -3.43
C PHE A 265 -13.77 -28.79 -3.77
N GLU A 266 -13.56 -29.37 -4.95
CA GLU A 266 -14.29 -30.59 -5.38
C GLU A 266 -14.01 -31.77 -4.44
N LEU A 267 -12.76 -31.98 -4.04
CA LEU A 267 -12.39 -33.03 -3.09
C LEU A 267 -12.91 -32.74 -1.66
N ILE A 268 -12.94 -31.48 -1.23
CA ILE A 268 -13.45 -31.11 0.08
C ILE A 268 -14.97 -31.29 0.17
N ALA A 269 -15.72 -30.78 -0.82
CA ALA A 269 -17.16 -30.62 -0.74
C ALA A 269 -17.96 -31.48 -1.77
N GLY A 270 -17.27 -32.33 -2.54
CA GLY A 270 -17.86 -33.14 -3.61
C GLY A 270 -18.18 -32.35 -4.90
N LYS A 271 -18.25 -31.04 -4.80
CA LYS A 271 -18.51 -30.11 -5.90
C LYS A 271 -17.98 -28.73 -5.53
N SER A 272 -17.28 -28.08 -6.46
CA SER A 272 -16.87 -26.69 -6.28
C SER A 272 -18.05 -25.73 -6.33
N PRO A 273 -18.18 -24.79 -5.42
CA PRO A 273 -19.16 -23.70 -5.51
C PRO A 273 -18.74 -22.60 -6.47
N TYR A 274 -17.48 -22.61 -6.95
CA TYR A 274 -16.88 -21.55 -7.78
C TYR A 274 -16.63 -22.07 -9.19
N LYS A 275 -16.88 -21.23 -10.20
CA LYS A 275 -16.61 -21.51 -11.60
C LYS A 275 -15.41 -20.74 -12.16
N SER A 276 -14.93 -19.75 -11.43
CA SER A 276 -13.79 -18.91 -11.83
C SER A 276 -13.06 -18.33 -10.62
N PRO A 277 -11.82 -17.87 -10.78
CA PRO A 277 -11.13 -17.10 -9.72
C PRO A 277 -11.89 -15.83 -9.33
N THR A 278 -12.58 -15.19 -10.28
CA THR A 278 -13.44 -14.02 -10.00
C THR A 278 -14.60 -14.38 -9.07
N ASP A 279 -15.19 -15.57 -9.19
CA ASP A 279 -16.25 -16.04 -8.27
C ASP A 279 -15.76 -16.21 -6.83
N MET A 280 -14.51 -16.56 -6.65
CA MET A 280 -13.92 -16.70 -5.30
C MET A 280 -13.72 -15.34 -4.62
N GLY A 281 -13.62 -14.27 -5.39
CA GLY A 281 -13.33 -12.94 -4.88
C GLY A 281 -14.55 -12.16 -4.39
N VAL A 282 -14.28 -11.10 -3.64
CA VAL A 282 -15.24 -10.04 -3.28
C VAL A 282 -14.61 -8.71 -3.63
N ASN A 283 -15.11 -8.04 -4.67
CA ASN A 283 -14.60 -6.77 -5.17
C ASN A 283 -15.71 -5.91 -5.76
N MET A 284 -16.14 -4.89 -5.03
CA MET A 284 -17.16 -3.94 -5.47
C MET A 284 -16.58 -2.59 -5.94
N ALA A 285 -15.26 -2.45 -5.98
CA ALA A 285 -14.59 -1.17 -6.23
C ALA A 285 -15.02 -0.54 -7.57
N GLY A 286 -15.13 -1.32 -8.64
CA GLY A 286 -15.51 -0.79 -9.95
C GLY A 286 -16.93 -0.22 -10.02
N ASN A 287 -17.83 -0.65 -9.12
CA ASN A 287 -19.20 -0.12 -9.03
C ASN A 287 -19.28 1.22 -8.28
N CYS A 288 -18.16 1.68 -7.73
CA CYS A 288 -18.07 2.88 -6.88
C CYS A 288 -17.26 4.00 -7.52
N ILE A 289 -16.80 3.84 -8.76
CA ILE A 289 -16.21 4.90 -9.58
C ILE A 289 -17.34 5.82 -10.02
N VAL A 290 -17.21 7.13 -9.70
CA VAL A 290 -18.20 8.16 -10.01
C VAL A 290 -17.69 9.19 -11.03
N ASP A 291 -16.36 9.31 -11.18
CA ASP A 291 -15.70 10.08 -12.24
C ASP A 291 -14.52 9.25 -12.77
N ASP A 292 -14.73 8.60 -13.90
CA ASP A 292 -13.74 7.72 -14.52
C ASP A 292 -12.50 8.48 -14.98
N GLU A 293 -12.68 9.70 -15.53
CA GLU A 293 -11.52 10.48 -15.99
C GLU A 293 -10.64 10.95 -14.83
N ALA A 294 -11.21 11.30 -13.69
CA ALA A 294 -10.42 11.60 -12.49
C ALA A 294 -9.60 10.38 -12.03
N CYS A 295 -10.16 9.16 -12.11
CA CYS A 295 -9.43 7.94 -11.80
C CYS A 295 -8.35 7.62 -12.85
N ARG A 296 -8.60 7.88 -14.13
CA ARG A 296 -7.62 7.72 -15.21
C ARG A 296 -6.43 8.65 -15.03
N GLU A 297 -6.69 9.93 -14.78
CA GLU A 297 -5.64 10.94 -14.57
C GLU A 297 -4.77 10.59 -13.35
N ALA A 298 -5.39 10.27 -12.22
CA ALA A 298 -4.69 9.85 -11.01
C ALA A 298 -3.82 8.60 -11.25
N SER A 299 -4.34 7.64 -12.02
CA SER A 299 -3.63 6.40 -12.33
C SER A 299 -2.46 6.61 -13.29
N ARG A 300 -2.59 7.49 -14.28
CA ARG A 300 -1.49 7.89 -15.18
C ARG A 300 -0.34 8.52 -14.37
N ASN A 301 -0.67 9.44 -13.46
CA ASN A 301 0.29 10.05 -12.55
C ASN A 301 0.97 9.02 -11.64
N GLU A 302 0.23 8.01 -11.15
CA GLU A 302 0.83 6.95 -10.31
C GLU A 302 1.80 6.06 -11.10
N ILE A 303 1.52 5.71 -12.36
CA ILE A 303 2.44 4.94 -13.20
C ILE A 303 3.75 5.71 -13.39
N ILE A 304 3.69 7.00 -13.76
CA ILE A 304 4.87 7.86 -13.92
C ILE A 304 5.63 7.99 -12.59
N ARG A 305 4.92 8.17 -11.48
CA ARG A 305 5.54 8.27 -10.15
C ARG A 305 6.32 7.00 -9.78
N ARG A 306 5.80 5.83 -10.10
CA ARG A 306 6.51 4.57 -9.85
C ARG A 306 7.73 4.40 -10.72
N TYR A 307 7.66 4.83 -11.97
CA TYR A 307 8.80 4.82 -12.86
C TYR A 307 9.95 5.69 -12.35
N PHE A 308 9.69 6.95 -11.97
CA PHE A 308 10.68 7.81 -11.35
C PHE A 308 11.29 7.20 -10.07
N LYS A 309 10.43 6.57 -9.25
CA LYS A 309 10.91 5.90 -8.05
C LYS A 309 11.88 4.77 -8.40
N ALA A 310 11.57 3.91 -9.36
CA ALA A 310 12.44 2.82 -9.79
C ALA A 310 13.77 3.35 -10.35
N LEU A 311 13.74 4.40 -11.16
CA LEU A 311 14.96 5.06 -11.65
C LEU A 311 15.83 5.61 -10.52
N CYS A 312 15.24 6.24 -9.51
CA CYS A 312 15.97 6.72 -8.33
C CYS A 312 16.53 5.55 -7.50
N ASP A 313 15.77 4.48 -7.34
CA ASP A 313 16.20 3.26 -6.64
C ASP A 313 17.40 2.61 -7.36
N HIS A 314 17.38 2.53 -8.69
CA HIS A 314 18.52 2.09 -9.51
C HIS A 314 19.73 3.01 -9.33
N LYS A 315 19.54 4.34 -9.44
CA LYS A 315 20.64 5.32 -9.26
C LYS A 315 21.27 5.24 -7.88
N THR A 316 20.50 4.85 -6.86
CA THR A 316 21.00 4.64 -5.48
C THR A 316 21.62 3.26 -5.24
N GLY A 317 21.65 2.39 -6.26
CA GLY A 317 22.34 1.10 -6.24
C GLY A 317 21.46 -0.10 -5.86
N LYS A 318 20.12 0.03 -5.95
CA LYS A 318 19.22 -1.12 -5.84
C LYS A 318 19.14 -1.86 -7.17
N ASN A 319 19.01 -3.18 -7.11
CA ASN A 319 18.80 -4.00 -8.30
C ASN A 319 17.30 -4.04 -8.64
N VAL A 320 16.86 -3.17 -9.55
CA VAL A 320 15.46 -2.98 -9.97
C VAL A 320 15.30 -2.92 -11.50
N ASP A 321 16.24 -3.49 -12.26
CA ASP A 321 16.24 -3.42 -13.72
C ASP A 321 14.99 -4.04 -14.34
N SER A 322 14.53 -5.18 -13.81
CA SER A 322 13.31 -5.84 -14.27
C SER A 322 12.05 -5.00 -14.00
N GLU A 323 12.02 -4.27 -12.86
CA GLU A 323 10.94 -3.37 -12.52
C GLU A 323 10.89 -2.18 -13.48
N ILE A 324 12.06 -1.58 -13.79
CA ILE A 324 12.18 -0.47 -14.73
C ILE A 324 11.66 -0.88 -16.09
N PHE A 325 12.13 -2.02 -16.62
CA PHE A 325 11.68 -2.53 -17.92
C PHE A 325 10.16 -2.74 -17.97
N LYS A 326 9.58 -3.33 -16.92
CA LYS A 326 8.13 -3.53 -16.83
C LYS A 326 7.38 -2.19 -16.78
N LEU A 327 7.87 -1.21 -16.02
CA LEU A 327 7.27 0.11 -15.93
C LEU A 327 7.35 0.88 -17.26
N GLU A 328 8.42 0.74 -18.03
CA GLU A 328 8.53 1.29 -19.40
C GLU A 328 7.49 0.68 -20.34
N LEU A 329 7.28 -0.64 -20.27
CA LEU A 329 6.22 -1.29 -21.03
C LEU A 329 4.83 -0.76 -20.66
N LEU A 330 4.57 -0.54 -19.37
CA LEU A 330 3.30 -0.01 -18.88
C LEU A 330 3.09 1.45 -19.29
N LEU A 331 4.13 2.29 -19.27
CA LEU A 331 4.07 3.66 -19.80
C LEU A 331 3.70 3.64 -21.28
N ASN A 332 4.37 2.79 -22.08
CA ASN A 332 4.05 2.66 -23.51
C ASN A 332 2.61 2.16 -23.74
N GLN A 333 2.15 1.18 -22.97
CA GLN A 333 0.78 0.67 -23.07
C GLN A 333 -0.28 1.73 -22.70
N ALA A 334 0.04 2.58 -21.74
CA ALA A 334 -0.82 3.68 -21.31
C ALA A 334 -0.71 4.91 -22.22
N GLY A 335 0.22 4.92 -23.21
CA GLY A 335 0.49 6.06 -24.08
C GLY A 335 1.05 7.27 -23.33
N LEU A 336 1.87 7.03 -22.30
CA LEU A 336 2.40 8.06 -21.41
C LEU A 336 3.87 8.35 -21.69
N ALA A 337 4.22 9.64 -21.56
CA ALA A 337 5.59 10.10 -21.40
C ALA A 337 5.81 10.63 -19.98
N VAL A 338 7.04 10.57 -19.48
CA VAL A 338 7.38 11.11 -18.14
C VAL A 338 7.02 12.58 -18.00
N GLY A 339 7.21 13.37 -19.06
CA GLY A 339 6.85 14.80 -19.12
C GLY A 339 5.34 15.07 -19.15
N ASP A 340 4.46 14.08 -19.11
CA ASP A 340 3.01 14.30 -18.99
C ASP A 340 2.61 14.75 -17.59
N ARG A 341 3.49 14.58 -16.60
CA ARG A 341 3.29 15.09 -15.26
C ARG A 341 3.63 16.59 -15.22
N ALA A 342 2.60 17.44 -14.98
CA ALA A 342 2.73 18.89 -15.08
C ALA A 342 3.84 19.50 -14.21
N VAL A 343 4.01 19.00 -12.98
CA VAL A 343 5.05 19.47 -12.05
C VAL A 343 6.48 19.21 -12.52
N GLU A 344 6.69 18.18 -13.34
CA GLU A 344 7.99 17.86 -13.92
C GLU A 344 8.44 19.00 -14.86
N LYS A 345 7.59 19.38 -15.83
CA LYS A 345 7.88 20.49 -16.77
C LYS A 345 8.16 21.80 -16.05
N GLN A 346 7.40 22.07 -14.97
CA GLN A 346 7.58 23.30 -14.19
C GLN A 346 8.92 23.32 -13.45
N ALA A 347 9.33 22.18 -12.86
CA ALA A 347 10.62 22.07 -12.18
C ALA A 347 11.79 22.24 -13.17
N HIS A 348 11.72 21.59 -14.33
CA HIS A 348 12.73 21.73 -15.39
C HIS A 348 12.85 23.16 -15.90
N ALA A 349 11.73 23.84 -16.16
CA ALA A 349 11.73 25.22 -16.60
C ALA A 349 12.41 26.17 -15.58
N VAL A 350 12.34 25.87 -14.29
CA VAL A 350 13.09 26.66 -13.28
C VAL A 350 14.57 26.28 -13.28
N ALA A 351 14.92 25.02 -13.37
CA ALA A 351 16.31 24.57 -13.44
C ALA A 351 17.03 25.20 -14.64
N GLU A 352 16.41 25.18 -15.82
CA GLU A 352 16.95 25.82 -17.02
C GLU A 352 17.20 27.35 -16.84
N ARG A 353 16.21 28.08 -16.31
CA ARG A 353 16.34 29.53 -16.06
C ARG A 353 17.40 29.85 -15.01
N THR A 354 17.77 28.92 -14.18
CA THR A 354 18.76 29.12 -13.12
C THR A 354 20.11 28.47 -13.42
N GLY A 355 20.37 28.15 -14.71
CA GLY A 355 21.65 27.58 -15.14
C GLY A 355 21.93 26.18 -14.65
N GLY A 356 20.88 25.34 -14.49
CA GLY A 356 20.97 23.96 -14.04
C GLY A 356 20.95 23.79 -12.52
N ALA A 357 20.66 24.84 -11.76
CA ALA A 357 20.51 24.69 -10.32
C ALA A 357 19.32 23.77 -9.98
N PRO A 358 19.44 22.92 -8.94
CA PRO A 358 18.33 22.08 -8.50
C PRO A 358 17.06 22.89 -8.24
N ALA A 359 15.96 22.41 -8.76
CA ALA A 359 14.64 23.03 -8.68
C ALA A 359 13.59 22.00 -8.23
N ALA A 360 12.50 22.51 -7.67
CA ALA A 360 11.32 21.72 -7.35
C ALA A 360 10.06 22.48 -7.76
N ALA A 361 9.02 21.73 -8.11
CA ALA A 361 7.69 22.27 -8.38
C ALA A 361 6.64 21.49 -7.57
N LEU A 362 5.57 22.19 -7.20
CA LEU A 362 4.44 21.67 -6.44
C LEU A 362 3.15 22.16 -7.08
N GLU A 363 2.22 21.26 -7.35
CA GLU A 363 0.89 21.59 -7.84
C GLU A 363 -0.08 21.72 -6.66
N LEU A 364 -0.73 22.88 -6.58
CA LEU A 364 -1.71 23.17 -5.54
C LEU A 364 -3.07 22.55 -5.87
N PRO A 365 -4.00 22.45 -4.87
CA PRO A 365 -5.33 21.86 -5.09
C PRO A 365 -6.17 22.55 -6.19
N ASP A 366 -5.87 23.80 -6.51
CA ASP A 366 -6.53 24.57 -7.58
C ASP A 366 -5.89 24.37 -8.97
N GLY A 367 -4.87 23.50 -9.09
CA GLY A 367 -4.12 23.25 -10.32
C GLY A 367 -3.00 24.25 -10.61
N ASN A 368 -2.83 25.28 -9.77
CA ASN A 368 -1.74 26.23 -9.94
C ASN A 368 -0.40 25.61 -9.49
N GLY A 369 0.63 25.79 -10.32
CA GLY A 369 1.98 25.38 -9.99
C GLY A 369 2.72 26.41 -9.15
N VAL A 370 3.50 25.94 -8.19
CA VAL A 370 4.44 26.74 -7.40
C VAL A 370 5.81 26.10 -7.46
N THR A 371 6.84 26.91 -7.57
CA THR A 371 8.21 26.41 -7.76
C THR A 371 9.15 26.93 -6.68
N GLY A 372 10.26 26.19 -6.49
CA GLY A 372 11.38 26.59 -5.66
C GLY A 372 12.70 26.18 -6.28
N LYS A 373 13.77 26.89 -5.95
CA LYS A 373 15.15 26.59 -6.38
C LYS A 373 16.08 26.52 -5.18
N ASN A 374 17.22 25.87 -5.35
CA ASN A 374 18.29 25.96 -4.38
C ASN A 374 18.76 27.40 -4.22
N GLY A 375 18.85 27.85 -2.98
CA GLY A 375 19.42 29.09 -2.58
C GLY A 375 20.53 28.89 -1.52
N PRO A 376 21.12 29.98 -0.99
CA PRO A 376 22.12 29.86 0.09
C PRO A 376 21.51 29.37 1.41
N LEU A 377 20.24 29.63 1.65
CA LEU A 377 19.56 29.31 2.91
C LEU A 377 18.75 28.02 2.85
N LEU A 378 18.08 27.77 1.72
CA LEU A 378 17.10 26.71 1.57
C LEU A 378 17.40 25.79 0.39
N GLY A 379 17.07 24.51 0.53
CA GLY A 379 16.97 23.56 -0.58
C GLY A 379 15.75 23.86 -1.48
N ALA A 380 15.77 23.34 -2.71
CA ALA A 380 14.69 23.55 -3.67
C ALA A 380 13.31 23.09 -3.14
N ALA A 381 13.26 21.93 -2.48
CA ALA A 381 12.04 21.40 -1.89
C ALA A 381 11.51 22.30 -0.78
N SER A 382 12.38 22.77 0.12
CA SER A 382 12.03 23.69 1.21
C SER A 382 11.51 25.04 0.66
N SER A 383 12.16 25.55 -0.40
CA SER A 383 11.73 26.79 -1.07
C SER A 383 10.36 26.63 -1.72
N ALA A 384 10.13 25.53 -2.44
CA ALA A 384 8.82 25.23 -3.05
C ALA A 384 7.73 25.10 -2.02
N LEU A 385 8.02 24.44 -0.89
CA LEU A 385 7.09 24.26 0.23
C LEU A 385 6.66 25.60 0.84
N LEU A 386 7.60 26.48 1.17
CA LEU A 386 7.26 27.81 1.69
C LEU A 386 6.48 28.65 0.70
N ASN A 387 6.86 28.62 -0.59
CA ASN A 387 6.14 29.33 -1.63
C ASN A 387 4.70 28.80 -1.80
N ALA A 388 4.49 27.49 -1.65
CA ALA A 388 3.17 26.89 -1.66
C ALA A 388 2.30 27.38 -0.49
N LEU A 389 2.87 27.42 0.72
CA LEU A 389 2.16 27.94 1.89
C LEU A 389 1.79 29.42 1.75
N LYS A 390 2.71 30.26 1.23
CA LYS A 390 2.41 31.67 0.88
C LYS A 390 1.23 31.77 -0.08
N LYS A 391 1.29 31.03 -1.18
CA LYS A 391 0.24 31.05 -2.21
C LYS A 391 -1.11 30.63 -1.68
N LEU A 392 -1.16 29.55 -0.88
CA LEU A 392 -2.39 29.06 -0.26
C LEU A 392 -2.97 30.02 0.79
N ALA A 393 -2.09 30.81 1.43
CA ALA A 393 -2.47 31.83 2.41
C ALA A 393 -2.81 33.18 1.80
N GLY A 394 -2.60 33.38 0.49
CA GLY A 394 -2.77 34.68 -0.17
C GLY A 394 -1.71 35.72 0.25
N ILE A 395 -0.54 35.26 0.69
CA ILE A 395 0.59 36.09 1.12
C ILE A 395 1.43 36.45 -0.10
N ASP A 396 1.88 37.71 -0.17
CA ASP A 396 2.77 38.17 -1.23
C ASP A 396 4.08 37.37 -1.24
N HIS A 397 4.54 37.07 -2.45
CA HIS A 397 5.76 36.28 -2.67
C HIS A 397 7.01 36.92 -2.04
N GLU A 398 7.11 38.26 -2.01
CA GLU A 398 8.25 38.99 -1.48
C GLU A 398 8.33 38.99 0.06
N ILE A 399 7.26 38.55 0.78
CA ILE A 399 7.24 38.50 2.22
C ILE A 399 7.97 37.24 2.72
N ASP A 400 9.01 37.42 3.53
CA ASP A 400 9.70 36.32 4.18
C ASP A 400 8.92 35.79 5.38
N LEU A 401 8.51 34.52 5.32
CA LEU A 401 7.83 33.82 6.44
C LEU A 401 8.80 33.54 7.60
N VAL A 402 10.05 33.26 7.25
CA VAL A 402 11.14 33.01 8.19
C VAL A 402 12.31 33.89 7.78
N SER A 403 12.75 34.78 8.66
CA SER A 403 13.83 35.70 8.36
C SER A 403 15.17 34.96 8.20
N ALA A 404 16.07 35.49 7.37
CA ALA A 404 17.45 34.99 7.25
C ALA A 404 18.14 34.92 8.62
N ARG A 405 17.88 35.90 9.50
CA ARG A 405 18.40 35.96 10.87
C ARG A 405 17.96 34.80 11.77
N ALA A 406 16.78 34.22 11.48
CA ALA A 406 16.30 33.04 12.19
C ALA A 406 16.88 31.74 11.58
N ILE A 407 17.22 31.73 10.29
CA ILE A 407 17.78 30.57 9.59
C ILE A 407 19.28 30.39 9.85
N GLU A 408 20.08 31.46 9.88
CA GLU A 408 21.54 31.42 10.05
C GLU A 408 22.02 30.67 11.30
N PRO A 409 21.40 30.82 12.49
CA PRO A 409 21.78 30.05 13.66
C PRO A 409 21.55 28.55 13.50
N ILE A 410 20.49 28.15 12.76
CA ILE A 410 20.18 26.74 12.46
C ILE A 410 21.24 26.18 11.52
N GLN A 411 21.66 26.94 10.50
CA GLN A 411 22.75 26.56 9.60
C GLN A 411 24.07 26.39 10.37
N THR A 412 24.36 27.29 11.29
CA THR A 412 25.56 27.24 12.17
C THR A 412 25.52 25.98 13.05
N LEU A 413 24.39 25.70 13.70
CA LEU A 413 24.20 24.47 14.46
C LEU A 413 24.45 23.23 13.60
N LYS A 414 23.81 23.20 12.44
CA LYS A 414 23.86 22.07 11.50
C LYS A 414 25.27 21.79 11.00
N THR A 415 26.00 22.82 10.59
CA THR A 415 27.34 22.67 9.99
C THR A 415 28.43 22.55 11.02
N ASN A 416 28.48 23.45 12.03
CA ASN A 416 29.59 23.56 12.95
C ASN A 416 29.53 22.57 14.12
N TYR A 417 28.32 22.19 14.55
CA TYR A 417 28.15 21.32 15.73
C TYR A 417 27.66 19.92 15.36
N LEU A 418 26.77 19.78 14.34
CA LEU A 418 26.23 18.48 13.94
C LEU A 418 26.99 17.86 12.77
N GLY A 419 27.99 18.54 12.19
CA GLY A 419 28.91 18.05 11.17
C GLY A 419 28.26 17.85 9.79
N SER A 420 27.11 18.46 9.51
CA SER A 420 26.48 18.41 8.19
C SER A 420 27.34 19.20 7.18
N ARG A 421 27.52 18.63 5.99
CA ARG A 421 28.20 19.32 4.88
C ARG A 421 27.25 20.23 4.09
N ASN A 422 25.94 20.07 4.25
CA ASN A 422 24.93 20.86 3.56
C ASN A 422 24.40 21.95 4.50
N PRO A 423 24.70 23.24 4.25
CA PRO A 423 24.22 24.34 5.07
C PRO A 423 22.73 24.63 4.88
N ARG A 424 22.15 24.26 3.71
CA ARG A 424 20.74 24.56 3.40
C ARG A 424 19.81 23.79 4.32
N LEU A 425 18.73 24.45 4.74
CA LEU A 425 17.71 23.82 5.55
C LEU A 425 16.89 22.82 4.72
N HIS A 426 16.69 21.64 5.31
CA HIS A 426 15.75 20.62 4.85
C HIS A 426 14.31 21.02 5.16
N THR A 427 13.36 20.28 4.61
CA THR A 427 11.92 20.55 4.75
C THR A 427 11.42 20.48 6.19
N ASP A 428 11.93 19.58 7.01
CA ASP A 428 11.61 19.51 8.45
C ASP A 428 12.22 20.69 9.23
N GLU A 429 13.47 21.02 8.96
CA GLU A 429 14.18 22.13 9.61
C GLU A 429 13.48 23.48 9.34
N ILE A 430 13.06 23.72 8.10
CA ILE A 430 12.36 24.96 7.78
C ILE A 430 10.93 24.99 8.33
N LEU A 431 10.25 23.85 8.46
CA LEU A 431 8.94 23.78 9.12
C LEU A 431 9.05 24.06 10.63
N ILE A 432 10.11 23.59 11.30
CA ILE A 432 10.39 23.92 12.69
C ILE A 432 10.66 25.42 12.83
N ALA A 433 11.51 25.99 11.96
CA ALA A 433 11.79 27.43 11.94
C ALA A 433 10.52 28.26 11.69
N LEU A 434 9.66 27.84 10.77
CA LEU A 434 8.36 28.47 10.48
C LEU A 434 7.44 28.40 11.73
N SER A 435 7.37 27.24 12.38
CA SER A 435 6.55 27.05 13.58
C SER A 435 7.04 27.96 14.74
N SER A 436 8.36 28.08 14.90
CA SER A 436 8.93 29.00 15.90
C SER A 436 8.62 30.47 15.55
N SER A 437 8.77 30.84 14.27
CA SER A 437 8.45 32.20 13.81
C SER A 437 6.97 32.55 13.95
N ALA A 438 6.08 31.57 13.80
CA ALA A 438 4.62 31.73 13.94
C ALA A 438 4.17 32.18 15.35
N ALA A 439 5.01 31.99 16.36
CA ALA A 439 4.71 32.44 17.71
C ALA A 439 4.71 33.98 17.85
N GLU A 440 5.47 34.69 16.98
CA GLU A 440 5.63 36.15 17.04
C GLU A 440 5.23 36.84 15.72
N ASN A 441 4.98 36.07 14.66
CA ASN A 441 4.66 36.57 13.30
C ASN A 441 3.33 35.98 12.82
N GLU A 442 2.31 36.81 12.78
CA GLU A 442 0.97 36.44 12.35
C GLU A 442 0.93 35.89 10.90
N THR A 443 1.76 36.47 10.00
CA THR A 443 1.87 36.01 8.62
C THR A 443 2.42 34.59 8.54
N ALA A 444 3.42 34.27 9.36
CA ALA A 444 3.97 32.92 9.47
C ALA A 444 2.93 31.93 10.06
N ALA A 445 2.14 32.40 11.04
CA ALA A 445 1.07 31.58 11.62
C ALA A 445 -0.03 31.22 10.62
N VAL A 446 -0.47 32.21 9.81
CA VAL A 446 -1.46 31.98 8.74
C VAL A 446 -0.92 31.03 7.67
N ALA A 447 0.36 31.15 7.30
CA ALA A 447 0.99 30.23 6.34
C ALA A 447 1.06 28.79 6.91
N LEU A 448 1.45 28.62 8.16
CA LEU A 448 1.57 27.33 8.82
C LEU A 448 0.22 26.56 8.83
N GLN A 449 -0.91 27.25 9.01
CA GLN A 449 -2.24 26.68 8.97
C GLN A 449 -2.61 26.06 7.61
N GLN A 450 -1.89 26.40 6.54
CA GLN A 450 -2.16 25.87 5.21
C GLN A 450 -1.58 24.46 4.98
N LEU A 451 -0.76 23.93 5.88
CA LEU A 451 -0.10 22.63 5.71
C LEU A 451 -1.08 21.49 5.39
N SER A 452 -2.24 21.49 6.01
CA SER A 452 -3.26 20.43 5.75
C SER A 452 -3.79 20.42 4.32
N LYS A 453 -3.71 21.55 3.60
CA LYS A 453 -4.13 21.65 2.19
C LYS A 453 -3.15 21.04 1.20
N LEU A 454 -1.93 20.70 1.64
CA LEU A 454 -0.91 20.06 0.81
C LEU A 454 -1.15 18.56 0.62
N LYS A 455 -2.03 17.96 1.41
CA LYS A 455 -2.37 16.54 1.28
C LYS A 455 -2.92 16.23 -0.11
N GLY A 456 -2.29 15.27 -0.79
CA GLY A 456 -2.66 14.86 -2.14
C GLY A 456 -2.07 15.73 -3.26
N CYS A 457 -1.30 16.76 -2.94
CA CYS A 457 -0.61 17.58 -3.95
C CYS A 457 0.57 16.82 -4.56
N ASP A 458 0.79 17.02 -5.86
CA ASP A 458 1.94 16.50 -6.58
C ASP A 458 3.16 17.40 -6.42
N MET A 459 4.33 16.79 -6.23
CA MET A 459 5.60 17.48 -6.16
C MET A 459 6.67 16.78 -7.01
N HIS A 460 7.52 17.53 -7.69
CA HIS A 460 8.66 17.01 -8.42
C HIS A 460 9.93 17.78 -8.08
N SER A 461 11.06 17.06 -7.99
CA SER A 461 12.39 17.60 -7.80
C SER A 461 13.32 17.16 -8.94
N THR A 462 14.11 18.08 -9.48
CA THR A 462 15.11 17.79 -10.54
C THR A 462 16.33 17.01 -10.03
N VAL A 463 16.39 16.69 -8.74
CA VAL A 463 17.44 15.88 -8.12
C VAL A 463 16.85 14.96 -7.06
N ILE A 464 17.58 13.88 -6.75
CA ILE A 464 17.26 13.01 -5.62
C ILE A 464 17.33 13.81 -4.32
N LEU A 465 16.24 13.82 -3.58
CA LEU A 465 16.17 14.48 -2.27
C LEU A 465 16.75 13.59 -1.16
N SER A 466 17.08 14.20 -0.04
CA SER A 466 17.46 13.48 1.19
C SER A 466 16.31 12.62 1.72
N SER A 467 16.63 11.61 2.54
CA SER A 467 15.60 10.82 3.23
C SER A 467 14.72 11.71 4.13
N VAL A 468 15.31 12.71 4.79
CA VAL A 468 14.59 13.65 5.65
C VAL A 468 13.55 14.44 4.84
N ASP A 469 13.94 15.02 3.70
CA ASP A 469 13.01 15.75 2.83
C ASP A 469 11.91 14.83 2.29
N THR A 470 12.30 13.65 1.82
CA THR A 470 11.36 12.66 1.27
C THR A 470 10.33 12.21 2.33
N ASP A 471 10.78 11.95 3.55
CA ASP A 471 9.90 11.51 4.63
C ASP A 471 8.97 12.63 5.10
N THR A 472 9.47 13.86 5.19
CA THR A 472 8.66 15.02 5.57
C THR A 472 7.55 15.28 4.53
N ILE A 473 7.89 15.31 3.24
CA ILE A 473 6.93 15.49 2.14
C ILE A 473 5.87 14.37 2.16
N LYS A 474 6.29 13.12 2.39
CA LYS A 474 5.39 11.98 2.51
C LYS A 474 4.46 12.08 3.72
N ARG A 475 4.97 12.53 4.89
CA ARG A 475 4.16 12.75 6.10
C ARG A 475 3.13 13.86 5.93
N LEU A 476 3.43 14.86 5.10
CA LEU A 476 2.46 15.89 4.68
C LEU A 476 1.42 15.34 3.70
N GLY A 477 1.53 14.09 3.27
CA GLY A 477 0.60 13.42 2.37
C GLY A 477 0.75 13.83 0.91
N MET A 478 1.87 14.43 0.51
CA MET A 478 2.18 14.80 -0.87
C MET A 478 2.76 13.63 -1.68
N TYR A 479 2.63 13.70 -3.01
CA TYR A 479 3.10 12.70 -3.96
C TYR A 479 4.38 13.17 -4.65
N LEU A 480 5.52 12.81 -4.06
CA LEU A 480 6.84 13.21 -4.55
C LEU A 480 7.34 12.31 -5.68
N THR A 481 7.95 12.95 -6.68
CA THR A 481 8.86 12.34 -7.66
C THR A 481 10.18 13.09 -7.68
N CYS A 482 11.28 12.40 -8.04
CA CYS A 482 12.61 12.97 -8.20
C CYS A 482 13.24 12.49 -9.51
N GLU A 483 14.02 13.33 -10.18
CA GLU A 483 14.93 12.87 -11.22
C GLU A 483 16.02 11.97 -10.62
N PRO A 484 16.50 10.94 -11.37
CA PRO A 484 17.57 10.06 -10.94
C PRO A 484 18.96 10.72 -11.06
N ALA A 485 19.07 11.95 -10.58
CA ALA A 485 20.27 12.78 -10.63
C ALA A 485 20.67 13.29 -9.25
N TYR A 486 21.95 13.44 -9.00
CA TYR A 486 22.46 14.11 -7.80
C TYR A 486 22.80 15.58 -8.13
N GLU A 487 22.70 16.45 -7.14
CA GLU A 487 23.05 17.87 -7.28
C GLU A 487 24.48 18.08 -7.78
N GLN A 488 25.42 17.22 -7.35
CA GLN A 488 26.79 17.15 -7.85
C GLN A 488 27.18 15.68 -7.92
N GLU A 489 27.59 15.23 -9.11
CA GLU A 489 27.96 13.81 -9.28
C GLU A 489 29.15 13.38 -8.40
N ASP A 490 30.09 14.29 -8.11
CA ASP A 490 31.27 14.04 -7.28
C ASP A 490 31.05 14.27 -5.76
N ARG A 491 29.93 14.84 -5.36
CA ARG A 491 29.62 15.13 -3.95
C ARG A 491 28.31 14.46 -3.53
N LYS A 492 28.42 13.24 -3.08
CA LYS A 492 27.30 12.56 -2.42
C LYS A 492 27.07 13.20 -1.04
N TYR A 493 26.35 14.34 -1.00
CA TYR A 493 25.96 14.98 0.26
C TYR A 493 25.17 14.04 1.21
N HIS A 494 24.67 12.93 0.69
CA HIS A 494 23.76 12.00 1.38
C HIS A 494 24.31 10.60 1.61
N LYS A 495 25.61 10.33 1.34
CA LYS A 495 26.24 9.10 1.81
C LYS A 495 26.79 9.30 3.22
N LYS A 496 26.09 8.72 4.21
CA LYS A 496 26.74 8.22 5.44
C LYS A 496 27.35 6.88 5.16
#